data_43bc0e7a2f3f6ff0782046c25a91a627
#
_entry.id   43bc0e7a2f3f6ff0782046c25a91a627
#
_cell.length_a   1.000
_cell.length_b   1.000
_cell.length_c   1.000
_cell.angle_alpha   90.00
_cell.angle_beta   90.00
_cell.angle_gamma   90.00
#
_symmetry.space_group_name_H-M   'P 1'
#
loop_
_entity.id
_entity.type
_entity.pdbx_description
1 polymer ?
#
loop_
_entity_poly.entity_id
_entity_poly.type
_entity_poly.pdbx_seq_one_letter_code
_entity_poly.pdbx_strand_id
1 'polypeptide(L)'
;MIEDIFDETIWTPPDSLPNLSSEKLIAIDVETRDPNLKTLGPGWARNDGELIGIAVAAKDWHSYLPIGHWGRGNMAKDLVVRWLKDQLKHGMDVVFHNAQYDLGWLLTEGIEIKGRILDTMIAAPRGKGGCRKG
;
A
#
# COMPACT_ATOMS: atom_id res chain seq x y z
N MET A 1 19.96 -3.77 8.58
CA MET A 1 19.74 -2.44 8.81
C MET A 1 19.50 -2.11 10.21
N ILE A 2 19.79 -0.91 10.56
CA ILE A 2 19.62 -0.47 11.91
C ILE A 2 18.19 -0.55 12.36
N GLU A 3 17.27 -0.18 11.53
CA GLU A 3 15.89 -0.26 11.88
C GLU A 3 15.49 -1.66 12.23
N ASP A 4 16.00 -2.62 11.51
CA ASP A 4 15.62 -3.99 11.77
C ASP A 4 16.26 -4.54 13.02
N ILE A 5 17.41 -4.02 13.38
CA ILE A 5 18.07 -4.42 14.59
C ILE A 5 17.31 -3.94 15.80
N PHE A 6 16.89 -2.69 15.77
CA PHE A 6 16.16 -2.13 16.87
C PHE A 6 14.69 -2.47 16.86
N ASP A 7 14.17 -2.73 15.70
CA ASP A 7 12.78 -3.06 15.58
C ASP A 7 12.64 -4.56 15.52
N GLU A 8 12.87 -5.16 16.63
CA GLU A 8 12.56 -6.57 16.75
C GLU A 8 11.11 -6.70 16.99
N THR A 9 10.37 -5.75 16.52
CA THR A 9 8.95 -5.75 16.69
C THR A 9 8.40 -6.99 16.09
N ILE A 10 7.65 -7.70 16.86
CA ILE A 10 6.94 -8.83 16.35
C ILE A 10 5.61 -8.29 15.89
N TRP A 11 5.41 -8.26 14.59
CA TRP A 11 4.15 -7.82 14.03
C TRP A 11 3.08 -8.78 14.47
N THR A 12 1.93 -8.25 14.81
CA THR A 12 0.78 -9.08 15.18
C THR A 12 -0.26 -8.93 14.07
N PRO A 13 -0.13 -9.72 13.01
CA PRO A 13 -1.08 -9.61 11.92
C PRO A 13 -2.45 -10.11 12.35
N PRO A 14 -3.49 -9.74 11.65
CA PRO A 14 -4.82 -10.21 11.99
C PRO A 14 -4.93 -11.72 11.79
N ASP A 15 -5.76 -12.35 12.61
CA ASP A 15 -5.99 -13.79 12.52
C ASP A 15 -6.66 -14.15 11.20
N SER A 16 -7.49 -13.29 10.68
CA SER A 16 -8.17 -13.52 9.43
C SER A 16 -8.34 -12.19 8.70
N LEU A 17 -8.50 -12.25 7.41
CA LEU A 17 -8.71 -11.06 6.60
C LEU A 17 -10.18 -10.92 6.27
N PRO A 18 -10.74 -9.73 6.42
CA PRO A 18 -12.19 -9.52 6.25
C PRO A 18 -12.60 -9.49 4.78
N ASN A 19 -13.90 -9.60 4.58
CA ASN A 19 -14.47 -9.39 3.27
C ASN A 19 -14.85 -7.91 3.16
N LEU A 20 -14.20 -7.19 2.28
CA LEU A 20 -14.43 -5.75 2.10
C LEU A 20 -15.27 -5.47 0.86
N SER A 21 -15.90 -6.49 0.28
CA SER A 21 -16.57 -6.33 -1.00
C SER A 21 -17.74 -5.35 -0.97
N SER A 22 -18.30 -5.07 0.20
CA SER A 22 -19.39 -4.11 0.32
C SER A 22 -18.90 -2.68 0.53
N GLU A 23 -17.61 -2.50 0.71
CA GLU A 23 -17.06 -1.16 0.90
C GLU A 23 -17.01 -0.43 -0.43
N LYS A 24 -17.32 0.85 -0.42
CA LYS A 24 -17.24 1.67 -1.63
C LYS A 24 -15.91 2.39 -1.72
N LEU A 25 -15.23 2.53 -0.61
CA LEU A 25 -13.99 3.26 -0.52
C LEU A 25 -13.09 2.63 0.51
N ILE A 26 -11.85 2.39 0.15
CA ILE A 26 -10.83 1.98 1.12
C ILE A 26 -9.59 2.82 0.90
N ALA A 27 -8.70 2.83 1.89
CA ALA A 27 -7.41 3.48 1.76
C ALA A 27 -6.32 2.43 1.74
N ILE A 28 -5.30 2.62 0.93
CA ILE A 28 -4.16 1.72 0.87
C ILE A 28 -2.87 2.54 0.95
N ASP A 29 -1.92 2.04 1.71
CA ASP A 29 -0.59 2.63 1.80
C ASP A 29 0.42 1.48 1.78
N VAL A 30 1.50 1.62 1.03
CA VAL A 30 2.50 0.55 0.94
C VAL A 30 3.76 0.91 1.70
N GLU A 31 4.43 -0.11 2.21
CA GLU A 31 5.76 0.01 2.79
C GLU A 31 6.70 -0.78 1.92
N THR A 32 7.86 -0.23 1.65
CA THR A 32 8.79 -0.81 0.69
C THR A 32 10.21 -0.79 1.19
N ARG A 33 11.02 -1.66 0.59
CA ARG A 33 12.46 -1.57 0.68
C ARG A 33 12.89 -1.05 -0.70
N ASP A 34 13.29 0.19 -0.77
CA ASP A 34 13.57 0.86 -2.04
C ASP A 34 14.89 1.64 -1.90
N PRO A 35 16.01 0.93 -1.87
CA PRO A 35 17.28 1.51 -1.45
C PRO A 35 17.82 2.62 -2.33
N ASN A 36 17.45 2.65 -3.58
CA ASN A 36 17.96 3.65 -4.51
C ASN A 36 16.92 4.69 -4.91
N LEU A 37 15.86 4.80 -4.12
CA LEU A 37 14.76 5.70 -4.46
C LEU A 37 15.22 7.14 -4.70
N LYS A 38 16.06 7.64 -3.81
CA LYS A 38 16.45 9.05 -3.90
C LYS A 38 17.35 9.35 -5.07
N THR A 39 18.11 8.38 -5.54
CA THR A 39 19.08 8.62 -6.61
C THR A 39 18.57 8.17 -7.96
N LEU A 40 17.80 7.11 -8.01
CA LEU A 40 17.40 6.51 -9.27
C LEU A 40 15.88 6.47 -9.48
N GLY A 41 15.13 7.03 -8.54
CA GLY A 41 13.68 7.02 -8.62
C GLY A 41 13.10 5.70 -8.14
N PRO A 42 11.80 5.50 -8.30
CA PRO A 42 11.12 4.34 -7.75
C PRO A 42 11.69 3.03 -8.28
N GLY A 43 11.97 2.12 -7.35
CA GLY A 43 12.57 0.83 -7.70
C GLY A 43 11.67 -0.06 -8.52
N TRP A 44 10.35 0.11 -8.43
CA TRP A 44 9.44 -0.70 -9.21
C TRP A 44 9.68 -0.56 -10.72
N ALA A 45 10.19 0.57 -11.15
CA ALA A 45 10.45 0.78 -12.56
C ALA A 45 11.71 0.06 -13.03
N ARG A 46 12.56 -0.33 -12.11
CA ARG A 46 13.85 -0.95 -12.43
C ARG A 46 13.99 -2.36 -11.88
N ASN A 47 12.92 -2.88 -11.30
CA ASN A 47 12.96 -4.18 -10.67
C ASN A 47 13.95 -4.19 -9.51
N ASP A 48 13.97 -3.13 -8.74
CA ASP A 48 14.90 -2.90 -7.65
C ASP A 48 14.11 -2.66 -6.37
N GLY A 49 14.41 -3.40 -5.32
CA GLY A 49 13.68 -3.29 -4.07
C GLY A 49 12.48 -4.23 -4.02
N GLU A 50 11.63 -4.01 -3.04
CA GLU A 50 10.49 -4.92 -2.86
C GLU A 50 9.40 -4.30 -1.98
N LEU A 51 8.19 -4.77 -2.16
CA LEU A 51 7.06 -4.42 -1.34
C LEU A 51 7.13 -5.26 -0.07
N ILE A 52 7.16 -4.64 1.10
CA ILE A 52 7.32 -5.35 2.36
C ILE A 52 6.11 -5.28 3.27
N GLY A 53 5.14 -4.45 2.96
CA GLY A 53 3.92 -4.38 3.74
C GLY A 53 2.87 -3.53 3.09
N ILE A 54 1.62 -3.77 3.46
CA ILE A 54 0.49 -3.04 2.92
C ILE A 54 -0.42 -2.67 4.09
N ALA A 55 -0.74 -1.40 4.22
CA ALA A 55 -1.74 -0.96 5.18
C ALA A 55 -3.05 -0.77 4.44
N VAL A 56 -4.12 -1.27 4.98
CA VAL A 56 -5.44 -1.15 4.39
C VAL A 56 -6.40 -0.65 5.45
N ALA A 57 -7.22 0.31 5.10
CA ALA A 57 -8.23 0.84 6.01
C ALA A 57 -9.58 0.93 5.30
N ALA A 58 -10.61 0.47 5.97
CA ALA A 58 -11.98 0.59 5.54
C ALA A 58 -12.75 1.32 6.63
N LYS A 59 -14.05 1.43 6.50
CA LYS A 59 -14.84 2.20 7.46
C LYS A 59 -14.68 1.71 8.90
N ASP A 60 -14.79 0.41 9.11
CA ASP A 60 -14.77 -0.15 10.45
C ASP A 60 -13.59 -1.11 10.70
N TRP A 61 -12.62 -1.11 9.84
CA TRP A 61 -11.48 -2.03 9.99
C TRP A 61 -10.24 -1.42 9.37
N HIS A 62 -9.13 -1.57 10.03
CA HIS A 62 -7.85 -1.22 9.45
C HIS A 62 -6.78 -2.15 9.99
N SER A 63 -5.76 -2.38 9.20
CA SER A 63 -4.65 -3.20 9.65
C SER A 63 -3.44 -2.98 8.75
N TYR A 64 -2.27 -3.23 9.30
CA TYR A 64 -1.04 -3.33 8.55
C TYR A 64 -0.75 -4.80 8.29
N LEU A 65 -0.46 -5.14 7.05
CA LEU A 65 -0.23 -6.52 6.64
C LEU A 65 1.25 -6.66 6.23
N PRO A 66 2.11 -7.10 7.16
CA PRO A 66 3.53 -7.27 6.85
C PRO A 66 3.76 -8.51 6.00
N ILE A 67 4.53 -8.40 4.94
CA ILE A 67 4.76 -9.52 4.03
C ILE A 67 6.23 -9.72 3.65
N GLY A 68 7.12 -8.82 4.07
CA GLY A 68 8.52 -8.93 3.69
C GLY A 68 9.50 -8.25 4.61
N HIS A 69 9.12 -8.04 5.87
CA HIS A 69 10.04 -7.46 6.84
C HIS A 69 11.10 -8.47 7.25
N TRP A 70 12.24 -8.01 7.67
CA TRP A 70 13.31 -8.91 8.08
C TRP A 70 13.04 -9.57 9.42
N GLY A 71 12.16 -9.04 10.22
CA GLY A 71 11.81 -9.63 11.49
C GLY A 71 10.82 -10.78 11.33
N ARG A 72 10.17 -11.12 12.43
CA ARG A 72 9.16 -12.18 12.45
C ARG A 72 7.78 -11.57 12.38
N GLY A 73 6.80 -12.40 12.18
CA GLY A 73 5.42 -11.96 12.17
C GLY A 73 4.88 -11.57 10.80
N ASN A 74 5.63 -11.86 9.74
CA ASN A 74 5.13 -11.63 8.41
C ASN A 74 4.00 -12.61 8.09
N MET A 75 3.04 -12.14 7.33
CA MET A 75 2.02 -13.00 6.76
C MET A 75 2.55 -13.60 5.47
N ALA A 76 1.91 -14.66 5.00
CA ALA A 76 2.25 -15.24 3.71
C ALA A 76 1.92 -14.22 2.63
N LYS A 77 2.92 -13.82 1.86
CA LYS A 77 2.76 -12.79 0.83
C LYS A 77 1.69 -13.20 -0.19
N ASP A 78 1.72 -14.45 -0.62
CA ASP A 78 0.75 -14.93 -1.60
C ASP A 78 -0.67 -14.80 -1.10
N LEU A 79 -0.89 -15.05 0.17
CA LEU A 79 -2.20 -14.99 0.76
C LEU A 79 -2.71 -13.55 0.79
N VAL A 80 -1.86 -12.63 1.19
CA VAL A 80 -2.23 -11.20 1.29
C VAL A 80 -2.50 -10.64 -0.11
N VAL A 81 -1.63 -10.94 -1.06
CA VAL A 81 -1.78 -10.45 -2.42
C VAL A 81 -3.06 -10.99 -3.03
N ARG A 82 -3.35 -12.28 -2.87
CA ARG A 82 -4.56 -12.88 -3.41
C ARG A 82 -5.81 -12.26 -2.77
N TRP A 83 -5.75 -12.08 -1.45
CA TRP A 83 -6.86 -11.47 -0.74
C TRP A 83 -7.14 -10.06 -1.27
N LEU A 84 -6.09 -9.25 -1.40
CA LEU A 84 -6.29 -7.87 -1.85
C LEU A 84 -6.82 -7.82 -3.29
N LYS A 85 -6.32 -8.68 -4.16
CA LYS A 85 -6.83 -8.76 -5.52
C LYS A 85 -8.32 -9.12 -5.51
N ASP A 86 -8.71 -10.05 -4.64
CA ASP A 86 -10.11 -10.44 -4.55
C ASP A 86 -11.00 -9.31 -4.07
N GLN A 87 -10.53 -8.51 -3.12
CA GLN A 87 -11.33 -7.37 -2.66
C GLN A 87 -11.44 -6.32 -3.76
N LEU A 88 -10.33 -6.01 -4.40
CA LEU A 88 -10.31 -4.91 -5.37
C LEU A 88 -11.07 -5.21 -6.65
N LYS A 89 -11.31 -6.46 -6.97
CA LYS A 89 -12.04 -6.79 -8.18
C LYS A 89 -13.49 -6.31 -8.14
N HIS A 90 -14.00 -5.98 -6.97
CA HIS A 90 -15.36 -5.47 -6.82
C HIS A 90 -15.50 -4.00 -7.20
N GLY A 91 -14.41 -3.33 -7.55
CA GLY A 91 -14.51 -2.00 -8.13
C GLY A 91 -14.62 -0.85 -7.15
N MET A 92 -14.24 -1.06 -5.90
CA MET A 92 -14.26 0.02 -4.92
C MET A 92 -13.23 1.09 -5.28
N ASP A 93 -13.49 2.31 -4.81
CA ASP A 93 -12.54 3.41 -4.98
C ASP A 93 -11.43 3.27 -3.95
N VAL A 94 -10.24 3.73 -4.27
CA VAL A 94 -9.09 3.60 -3.37
C VAL A 94 -8.40 4.94 -3.20
N VAL A 95 -8.15 5.30 -1.94
CA VAL A 95 -7.43 6.52 -1.60
C VAL A 95 -5.98 6.17 -1.32
N PHE A 96 -5.08 6.94 -1.89
CA PHE A 96 -3.64 6.83 -1.65
C PHE A 96 -3.09 8.18 -1.21
N HIS A 97 -1.90 8.16 -0.67
CA HIS A 97 -1.12 9.38 -0.49
C HIS A 97 0.15 9.17 -1.31
N ASN A 98 0.23 9.75 -2.47
CA ASN A 98 1.26 9.53 -3.50
C ASN A 98 0.95 8.26 -4.30
N ALA A 99 -0.18 8.30 -4.99
CA ALA A 99 -0.69 7.13 -5.70
C ALA A 99 0.29 6.58 -6.73
N GLN A 100 1.01 7.45 -7.39
CA GLN A 100 1.92 6.99 -8.44
C GLN A 100 2.96 6.02 -7.89
N TYR A 101 3.51 6.32 -6.74
CA TYR A 101 4.51 5.47 -6.11
C TYR A 101 3.89 4.13 -5.70
N ASP A 102 2.76 4.19 -5.01
CA ASP A 102 2.12 3.00 -4.47
C ASP A 102 1.60 2.08 -5.58
N LEU A 103 1.01 2.67 -6.62
CA LEU A 103 0.46 1.89 -7.71
C LEU A 103 1.52 1.10 -8.45
N GLY A 104 2.71 1.67 -8.59
CA GLY A 104 3.79 0.94 -9.24
C GLY A 104 4.16 -0.33 -8.50
N TRP A 105 4.24 -0.23 -7.15
CA TRP A 105 4.58 -1.40 -6.34
C TRP A 105 3.43 -2.42 -6.33
N LEU A 106 2.19 -1.97 -6.29
CA LEU A 106 1.06 -2.88 -6.35
C LEU A 106 1.02 -3.62 -7.69
N LEU A 107 1.35 -2.93 -8.77
CA LEU A 107 1.37 -3.55 -10.09
C LEU A 107 2.45 -4.63 -10.21
N THR A 108 3.56 -4.49 -9.50
CA THR A 108 4.60 -5.54 -9.53
C THR A 108 4.06 -6.86 -9.00
N GLU A 109 2.99 -6.81 -8.20
CA GLU A 109 2.36 -8.00 -7.66
C GLU A 109 1.08 -8.36 -8.41
N GLY A 110 0.82 -7.68 -9.52
CA GLY A 110 -0.38 -7.94 -10.30
C GLY A 110 -1.66 -7.38 -9.69
N ILE A 111 -1.53 -6.44 -8.76
CA ILE A 111 -2.70 -5.85 -8.10
C ILE A 111 -3.13 -4.61 -8.86
N GLU A 112 -4.36 -4.60 -9.34
CA GLU A 112 -4.93 -3.49 -10.11
C GLU A 112 -6.12 -2.89 -9.40
N ILE A 113 -6.28 -1.59 -9.53
CA ILE A 113 -7.42 -0.87 -8.98
C ILE A 113 -8.45 -0.73 -10.08
N LYS A 114 -9.64 -1.25 -9.84
CA LYS A 114 -10.72 -1.17 -10.83
C LYS A 114 -11.59 0.06 -10.65
N GLY A 115 -11.66 0.60 -9.45
CA GLY A 115 -12.44 1.80 -9.17
C GLY A 115 -11.63 3.06 -9.40
N ARG A 116 -12.10 4.16 -8.84
CA ARG A 116 -11.39 5.43 -8.96
C ARG A 116 -10.21 5.46 -8.02
N ILE A 117 -9.17 6.16 -8.43
CA ILE A 117 -7.98 6.36 -7.64
C ILE A 117 -7.98 7.80 -7.16
N LEU A 118 -7.97 7.99 -5.84
CA LEU A 118 -7.96 9.29 -5.21
C LEU A 118 -6.61 9.49 -4.54
N ASP A 119 -5.98 10.61 -4.78
CA ASP A 119 -4.64 10.86 -4.27
C ASP A 119 -4.65 12.12 -3.41
N THR A 120 -4.52 11.93 -2.10
CA THR A 120 -4.57 13.05 -1.18
C THR A 120 -3.37 13.99 -1.35
N MET A 121 -2.27 13.49 -1.87
CA MET A 121 -1.10 14.31 -2.08
C MET A 121 -1.36 15.36 -3.15
N ILE A 122 -2.16 15.03 -4.14
CA ILE A 122 -2.51 15.97 -5.18
C ILE A 122 -3.67 16.86 -4.72
N ALA A 123 -4.67 16.27 -4.14
CA ALA A 123 -5.86 16.99 -3.74
C ALA A 123 -5.61 18.03 -2.64
N ALA A 124 -4.83 17.66 -1.66
CA ALA A 124 -4.65 18.50 -0.50
C ALA A 124 -4.08 19.90 -0.80
N PRO A 125 -3.00 20.03 -1.50
CA PRO A 125 -2.49 21.35 -1.80
C PRO A 125 -3.35 22.09 -2.80
N ARG A 126 -3.94 21.40 -3.75
CA ARG A 126 -4.73 22.06 -4.74
C ARG A 126 -5.95 22.65 -4.19
N GLY A 127 -6.52 22.06 -3.22
CA GLY A 127 -7.68 22.57 -2.58
C GLY A 127 -7.48 23.95 -2.11
N LYS A 128 -6.26 24.34 -1.80
CA LYS A 128 -6.04 25.56 -1.34
C LYS A 128 -5.54 26.41 -2.32
N GLY A 129 -4.57 26.08 -2.80
CA GLY A 129 -4.04 26.97 -3.61
C GLY A 129 -4.42 26.97 -4.88
N GLY A 130 -4.98 26.00 -5.10
CA GLY A 130 -5.33 25.84 -6.36
C GLY A 130 -5.51 26.95 -6.98
N CYS A 131 -5.72 27.38 -6.42
CA CYS A 131 -5.92 28.18 -6.97
C CYS A 131 -4.89 28.79 -7.42
N ARG A 132 -4.28 28.80 -7.25
CA ARG A 132 -3.44 29.36 -7.65
C ARG A 132 -2.82 29.09 -8.63
N LYS A 133 -2.81 28.86 -8.99
CA LYS A 133 -2.30 28.72 -9.90
C LYS A 133 -2.34 28.05 -10.58
N GLY A 134 -2.70 27.93 -10.38
CA GLY A 134 -3.01 27.36 -11.16
C GLY A 134 -2.87 26.82 -11.64
#